data_cd561ff4c6459fe02fcc20fb661c48c0
#
_entry.id   cd561ff4c6459fe02fcc20fb661c48c0
#
_cell.length_a   1.000
_cell.length_b   1.000
_cell.length_c   1.000
_cell.angle_alpha   90.00
_cell.angle_beta   90.00
_cell.angle_gamma   90.00
#
_symmetry.space_group_name_H-M   'P 1'
#
loop_
_entity.id
_entity.type
_entity.pdbx_description
1 polymer ?
#
loop_
_entity_poly.entity_id
_entity_poly.type
_entity_poly.pdbx_seq_one_letter_code
_entity_poly.pdbx_strand_id
1 'polypeptide(L)'
;MTLQTEYEFTLPKGYIDSQGNLHRDGRMRLATAADEILPLRDPRVKSNPAYLTVIVLSRVVTQLGGLGELNPNIVEGLFVEDLAHLQQLYRRINGEDGQAEVQTASGLGE
;
A
#
# COMPACT_ATOMS: atom_id res chain seq x y z
N MET A 1 -19.45 -5.21 18.81
CA MET A 1 -18.87 -5.58 17.51
C MET A 1 -17.52 -4.90 17.33
N THR A 2 -16.55 -5.61 16.83
CA THR A 2 -15.20 -5.07 16.66
C THR A 2 -14.89 -4.93 15.18
N LEU A 3 -14.43 -3.75 14.80
CA LEU A 3 -13.99 -3.50 13.43
C LEU A 3 -12.56 -3.98 13.26
N GLN A 4 -12.33 -4.78 12.24
CA GLN A 4 -10.97 -5.19 11.92
C GLN A 4 -10.25 -4.04 11.24
N THR A 5 -9.12 -3.64 11.81
CA THR A 5 -8.36 -2.51 11.28
C THR A 5 -6.98 -2.88 10.76
N GLU A 6 -6.52 -4.10 11.01
CA GLU A 6 -5.23 -4.57 10.51
C GLU A 6 -5.41 -5.92 9.83
N TYR A 7 -4.63 -6.11 8.77
CA TYR A 7 -4.72 -7.29 7.93
C TYR A 7 -3.33 -7.81 7.65
N GLU A 8 -3.14 -9.11 7.83
CA GLU A 8 -1.87 -9.75 7.55
C GLU A 8 -1.74 -10.05 6.07
N PHE A 9 -0.50 -10.03 5.58
CA PHE A 9 -0.21 -10.42 4.20
C PHE A 9 1.10 -11.18 4.13
N THR A 10 1.26 -11.90 3.02
CA THR A 10 2.52 -12.56 2.68
C THR A 10 2.86 -12.18 1.26
N LEU A 11 4.01 -11.54 1.07
CA LEU A 11 4.43 -11.12 -0.25
C LEU A 11 4.77 -12.34 -1.11
N PRO A 12 4.40 -12.33 -2.40
CA PRO A 12 4.73 -13.46 -3.28
C PRO A 12 6.23 -13.73 -3.38
N LYS A 13 7.06 -12.69 -3.47
CA LYS A 13 8.51 -12.84 -3.56
C LYS A 13 9.20 -12.42 -2.28
N GLY A 14 8.88 -11.25 -1.76
CA GLY A 14 9.49 -10.76 -0.55
C GLY A 14 10.53 -9.69 -0.80
N TYR A 15 10.80 -8.91 0.24
CA TYR A 15 11.79 -7.83 0.20
C TYR A 15 13.11 -8.35 0.76
N ILE A 16 14.19 -8.09 0.03
CA ILE A 16 15.54 -8.47 0.47
C ILE A 16 16.23 -7.21 0.97
N ASP A 17 16.61 -7.22 2.27
CA ASP A 17 17.24 -6.04 2.85
C ASP A 17 18.73 -6.00 2.50
N SER A 18 19.42 -4.94 2.98
CA SER A 18 20.82 -4.72 2.65
C SER A 18 21.73 -5.81 3.18
N GLN A 19 21.25 -6.60 4.14
CA GLN A 19 22.03 -7.70 4.72
C GLN A 19 21.67 -9.05 4.12
N GLY A 20 20.81 -9.04 3.11
CA GLY A 20 20.42 -10.27 2.43
C GLY A 20 19.28 -11.04 3.08
N ASN A 21 18.62 -10.44 4.09
CA ASN A 21 17.50 -11.11 4.74
C ASN A 21 16.21 -10.89 3.96
N LEU A 22 15.44 -11.96 3.85
CA LEU A 22 14.18 -11.93 3.12
C LEU A 22 13.03 -11.66 4.07
N HIS A 23 12.17 -10.70 3.71
CA HIS A 23 11.01 -10.32 4.50
C HIS A 23 9.76 -10.48 3.65
N ARG A 24 8.84 -11.36 4.07
CA ARG A 24 7.63 -11.65 3.31
C ARG A 24 6.35 -11.35 4.08
N ASP A 25 6.35 -11.59 5.38
CA ASP A 25 5.13 -11.46 6.17
C ASP A 25 5.04 -10.07 6.74
N GLY A 26 3.83 -9.49 6.69
CA GLY A 26 3.64 -8.15 7.20
C GLY A 26 2.20 -7.88 7.54
N ARG A 27 1.92 -6.61 7.83
CA ARG A 27 0.59 -6.15 8.19
C ARG A 27 0.31 -4.80 7.56
N MET A 28 -0.94 -4.64 7.13
CA MET A 28 -1.43 -3.38 6.58
C MET A 28 -2.64 -2.95 7.40
N ARG A 29 -2.68 -1.68 7.78
CA ARG A 29 -3.85 -1.15 8.49
C ARG A 29 -4.80 -0.49 7.50
N LEU A 30 -6.03 -0.33 7.94
CA LEU A 30 -6.98 0.47 7.14
C LEU A 30 -6.43 1.88 6.99
N ALA A 31 -6.69 2.45 5.83
CA ALA A 31 -6.31 3.83 5.56
C ALA A 31 -7.39 4.77 6.09
N THR A 32 -6.95 5.94 6.54
CA THR A 32 -7.87 7.03 6.82
C THR A 32 -7.80 8.03 5.68
N ALA A 33 -8.72 8.98 5.67
CA ALA A 33 -8.70 10.03 4.65
C ALA A 33 -7.36 10.76 4.65
N ALA A 34 -6.77 10.97 5.83
CA ALA A 34 -5.47 11.66 5.91
C ALA A 34 -4.38 10.91 5.15
N ASP A 35 -4.45 9.60 5.12
CA ASP A 35 -3.44 8.80 4.43
C ASP A 35 -3.44 9.03 2.92
N GLU A 36 -4.54 9.53 2.38
CA GLU A 36 -4.62 9.82 0.94
C GLU A 36 -4.50 11.31 0.66
N ILE A 37 -4.82 12.15 1.63
CA ILE A 37 -4.79 13.60 1.43
C ILE A 37 -3.41 14.18 1.71
N LEU A 38 -2.80 13.80 2.83
CA LEU A 38 -1.51 14.38 3.22
C LEU A 38 -0.40 14.09 2.22
N PRO A 39 -0.32 12.89 1.63
CA PRO A 39 0.74 12.65 0.64
C PRO A 39 0.68 13.57 -0.57
N LEU A 40 -0.47 14.16 -0.88
CA LEU A 40 -0.57 15.08 -2.01
C LEU A 40 0.28 16.33 -1.82
N ARG A 41 0.68 16.63 -0.58
CA ARG A 41 1.57 17.76 -0.29
C ARG A 41 3.03 17.41 -0.46
N ASP A 42 3.35 16.13 -0.60
CA ASP A 42 4.74 15.68 -0.69
C ASP A 42 5.33 16.15 -2.02
N PRO A 43 6.50 16.81 -2.00
CA PRO A 43 7.12 17.28 -3.24
C PRO A 43 7.37 16.16 -4.25
N ARG A 44 7.65 14.94 -3.76
CA ARG A 44 7.87 13.80 -4.66
C ARG A 44 6.60 13.44 -5.41
N VAL A 45 5.44 13.57 -4.76
CA VAL A 45 4.16 13.31 -5.39
C VAL A 45 3.82 14.44 -6.37
N LYS A 46 4.11 15.68 -5.98
CA LYS A 46 3.84 16.82 -6.87
C LYS A 46 4.66 16.73 -8.14
N SER A 47 5.91 16.27 -8.03
CA SER A 47 6.76 16.10 -9.21
C SER A 47 6.38 14.90 -10.04
N ASN A 48 5.86 13.86 -9.40
CA ASN A 48 5.54 12.60 -10.07
C ASN A 48 4.31 12.00 -9.39
N PRO A 49 3.11 12.26 -9.92
CA PRO A 49 1.89 11.76 -9.28
C PRO A 49 1.86 10.25 -9.07
N ALA A 50 2.59 9.49 -9.88
CA ALA A 50 2.65 8.03 -9.70
C ALA A 50 3.30 7.65 -8.37
N TYR A 51 4.07 8.57 -7.78
CA TYR A 51 4.73 8.31 -6.51
C TYR A 51 3.74 8.27 -5.33
N LEU A 52 2.50 8.68 -5.56
CA LEU A 52 1.48 8.65 -4.52
C LEU A 52 1.33 7.26 -3.91
N THR A 53 1.34 6.23 -4.75
CA THR A 53 1.22 4.85 -4.28
C THR A 53 2.32 4.51 -3.28
N VAL A 54 3.55 4.93 -3.58
CA VAL A 54 4.68 4.65 -2.70
C VAL A 54 4.47 5.29 -1.33
N ILE A 55 4.06 6.55 -1.32
CA ILE A 55 3.87 7.26 -0.05
C ILE A 55 2.71 6.67 0.74
N VAL A 56 1.59 6.39 0.07
CA VAL A 56 0.43 5.82 0.77
C VAL A 56 0.78 4.47 1.38
N LEU A 57 1.42 3.58 0.61
CA LEU A 57 1.78 2.27 1.14
C LEU A 57 2.76 2.37 2.30
N SER A 58 3.70 3.33 2.25
CA SER A 58 4.65 3.47 3.34
C SER A 58 3.97 3.93 4.63
N ARG A 59 2.78 4.54 4.53
CA ARG A 59 2.03 4.95 5.71
C ARG A 59 1.19 3.83 6.29
N VAL A 60 0.62 2.97 5.44
CA VAL A 60 -0.36 1.98 5.91
C VAL A 60 0.23 0.60 6.18
N VAL A 61 1.39 0.28 5.64
CA VAL A 61 2.07 -0.97 5.98
C VAL A 61 2.79 -0.75 7.30
N THR A 62 2.28 -1.40 8.35
CA THR A 62 2.77 -1.18 9.69
C THR A 62 3.90 -2.12 10.08
N GLN A 63 4.05 -3.21 9.32
CA GLN A 63 5.09 -4.18 9.60
C GLN A 63 5.45 -4.93 8.33
N LEU A 64 6.74 -5.18 8.15
CA LEU A 64 7.22 -6.08 7.09
C LEU A 64 8.41 -6.83 7.67
N GLY A 65 8.18 -8.13 7.98
CA GLY A 65 9.21 -8.95 8.60
C GLY A 65 9.76 -8.32 9.85
N GLY A 66 11.06 -8.29 9.95
CA GLY A 66 11.74 -7.69 11.10
C GLY A 66 12.14 -6.25 10.89
N LEU A 67 11.68 -5.60 9.82
CA LEU A 67 12.14 -4.25 9.47
C LEU A 67 11.52 -3.15 10.33
N GLY A 68 10.37 -3.43 10.98
CA GLY A 68 9.65 -2.37 11.65
C GLY A 68 8.82 -1.57 10.66
N GLU A 69 8.86 -0.25 10.77
CA GLU A 69 8.05 0.60 9.91
C GLU A 69 8.59 0.65 8.50
N LEU A 70 7.67 0.70 7.55
CA LEU A 70 8.03 0.86 6.15
C LEU A 70 8.33 2.33 5.86
N ASN A 71 9.20 2.55 4.90
CA ASN A 71 9.46 3.90 4.41
C ASN A 71 9.49 3.86 2.88
N PRO A 72 9.48 5.04 2.22
CA PRO A 72 9.42 5.04 0.76
C PRO A 72 10.58 4.31 0.09
N ASN A 73 11.77 4.34 0.69
CA ASN A 73 12.91 3.64 0.08
C ASN A 73 12.68 2.14 0.04
N ILE A 74 12.09 1.58 1.10
CA ILE A 74 11.79 0.16 1.13
C ILE A 74 10.74 -0.18 0.09
N VAL A 75 9.70 0.64 -0.03
CA VAL A 75 8.66 0.40 -1.02
C VAL A 75 9.24 0.42 -2.43
N GLU A 76 10.15 1.35 -2.71
CA GLU A 76 10.80 1.41 -4.03
C GLU A 76 11.63 0.17 -4.30
N GLY A 77 12.11 -0.49 -3.27
CA GLY A 77 12.91 -1.70 -3.42
C GLY A 77 12.12 -2.99 -3.53
N LEU A 78 10.79 -2.91 -3.46
CA LEU A 78 9.96 -4.10 -3.63
C LEU A 78 9.96 -4.55 -5.08
N PHE A 79 9.86 -5.86 -5.28
CA PHE A 79 9.63 -6.36 -6.62
C PHE A 79 8.25 -5.95 -7.08
N VAL A 80 8.09 -5.79 -8.39
CA VAL A 80 6.83 -5.28 -8.96
C VAL A 80 5.65 -6.16 -8.57
N GLU A 81 5.86 -7.48 -8.53
CA GLU A 81 4.77 -8.38 -8.16
C GLU A 81 4.33 -8.16 -6.73
N ASP A 82 5.27 -7.88 -5.83
CA ASP A 82 4.94 -7.61 -4.43
C ASP A 82 4.22 -6.28 -4.28
N LEU A 83 4.66 -5.28 -5.03
CA LEU A 83 3.98 -3.99 -5.03
C LEU A 83 2.54 -4.14 -5.48
N ALA A 84 2.31 -4.89 -6.56
CA ALA A 84 0.97 -5.13 -7.06
C ALA A 84 0.12 -5.85 -6.02
N HIS A 85 0.72 -6.80 -5.31
CA HIS A 85 0.02 -7.53 -4.26
C HIS A 85 -0.47 -6.58 -3.16
N LEU A 86 0.40 -5.67 -2.74
CA LEU A 86 0.04 -4.70 -1.71
C LEU A 86 -1.04 -3.73 -2.19
N GLN A 87 -0.97 -3.32 -3.45
CA GLN A 87 -1.99 -2.44 -4.01
C GLN A 87 -3.35 -3.13 -4.05
N GLN A 88 -3.39 -4.40 -4.41
CA GLN A 88 -4.63 -5.17 -4.42
C GLN A 88 -5.19 -5.32 -3.02
N LEU A 89 -4.33 -5.61 -2.05
CA LEU A 89 -4.77 -5.71 -0.66
C LEU A 89 -5.33 -4.38 -0.18
N TYR A 90 -4.64 -3.28 -0.51
CA TYR A 90 -5.09 -1.95 -0.12
C TYR A 90 -6.51 -1.67 -0.61
N ARG A 91 -6.75 -1.95 -1.88
CA ARG A 91 -8.09 -1.72 -2.45
C ARG A 91 -9.13 -2.61 -1.79
N ARG A 92 -8.78 -3.88 -1.56
CA ARG A 92 -9.75 -4.82 -1.01
C ARG A 92 -10.17 -4.46 0.41
N ILE A 93 -9.20 -4.14 1.28
CA ILE A 93 -9.54 -3.88 2.67
C ILE A 93 -10.16 -2.50 2.87
N ASN A 94 -9.91 -1.57 1.97
CA ASN A 94 -10.48 -0.23 2.06
C ASN A 94 -11.76 -0.07 1.23
N GLY A 95 -12.24 -1.15 0.61
CA GLY A 95 -13.50 -1.12 -0.11
C GLY A 95 -13.42 -0.53 -1.50
N GLU A 96 -12.22 -0.20 -1.97
CA GLU A 96 -12.09 0.46 -3.27
C GLU A 96 -12.36 -0.47 -4.44
N ASP A 97 -12.17 -1.78 -4.25
CA ASP A 97 -12.43 -2.73 -5.33
C ASP A 97 -13.88 -2.62 -5.80
N GLY A 98 -14.82 -2.63 -4.85
CA GLY A 98 -16.22 -2.49 -5.21
C GLY A 98 -16.52 -1.13 -5.78
N GLN A 99 -15.94 -0.09 -5.20
CA GLN A 99 -16.15 1.27 -5.69
C GLN A 99 -15.57 1.44 -7.08
N ALA A 100 -14.39 0.89 -7.31
CA ALA A 100 -13.76 0.99 -8.61
C ALA A 100 -14.62 0.32 -9.67
N GLU A 101 -15.18 -0.82 -9.35
CA GLU A 101 -16.07 -1.52 -10.29
C GLU A 101 -17.32 -0.72 -10.58
N VAL A 102 -17.89 -0.12 -9.54
CA VAL A 102 -19.07 0.70 -9.72
C VAL A 102 -18.77 1.91 -10.58
N GLN A 103 -17.67 2.57 -10.30
CA GLN A 103 -17.28 3.74 -11.07
C GLN A 103 -17.01 3.39 -12.52
N THR A 104 -16.38 2.25 -12.74
CA THR A 104 -16.12 1.82 -14.10
C THR A 104 -17.43 1.57 -14.84
N ALA A 105 -18.37 0.96 -14.17
CA ALA A 105 -19.67 0.68 -14.79
C ALA A 105 -20.45 1.95 -15.08
N SER A 106 -20.37 2.90 -14.17
CA SER A 106 -21.15 4.11 -14.31
C SER A 106 -20.42 5.14 -15.17
N GLY A 107 -19.18 5.07 -15.02
CA GLY A 107 -18.46 6.05 -15.75
C GLY A 107 -18.24 5.66 -17.10
N LEU A 108 -18.60 5.54 -16.08
CA LEU A 108 -18.77 5.72 -16.48
C LEU A 108 -19.52 6.18 -17.04
N GLY A 109 -19.82 5.95 -17.13
CA GLY A 109 -20.42 6.47 -17.55
C GLY A 109 -20.84 7.43 -17.43
N GLU A 110 -20.83 7.58 -17.00
CA GLU A 110 -21.20 8.44 -16.91
C GLU A 110 -20.93 8.90 -17.43
#